data_86f88facd8784d5d5853fa2ef1ad3f86
#
_entry.id   86f88facd8784d5d5853fa2ef1ad3f86
#
_cell.length_a   1.000
_cell.length_b   1.000
_cell.length_c   1.000
_cell.angle_alpha   90.00
_cell.angle_beta   90.00
_cell.angle_gamma   90.00
#
_symmetry.space_group_name_H-M   'P 1'
#
loop_
_entity.id
_entity.type
_entity.pdbx_description
1 polymer ?
#
loop_
_entity_poly.entity_id
_entity_poly.type
_entity_poly.pdbx_seq_one_letter_code
_entity_poly.pdbx_strand_id
1 'polypeptide(L)'
;MGERERILVTGGAGFIGSHLVDLLLERSNTDVVVLDRLTYAGTRANLGAHEGDPRFTFVLGDVADADAVAPLVEAADRVVHAAAESFVDRSIEDSRAFVLSNVLGTQVVLEACRELETPLVFVSTDEVYGSNEGEPFREPDPMRPRNPYAASKAGADLLVHSYVVTYGVRASTVRGTNAYGPRQHPEKAIPTFAMAALHGRPLPVYGDGSNRREWLYVRDFARAIATVMEHGELGGVYNIGGGIEMANLDLAKRICAYLGVEESLVSFVPDRPGHDLAYGLEWSRLEALGWAPATPFGDGLAITLAWYRDHQDWVGEILAGAPA
;
A
#
# COMPACT_ATOMS: atom_id res chain seq x y z
N MET A 1 28.74 -5.35 -19.33
CA MET A 1 27.42 -5.19 -18.73
C MET A 1 27.68 -4.81 -17.29
N GLY A 2 27.24 -3.65 -16.81
CA GLY A 2 27.36 -3.30 -15.39
C GLY A 2 26.59 -4.30 -14.55
N GLU A 3 26.99 -4.45 -13.28
CA GLU A 3 26.29 -5.24 -12.28
C GLU A 3 24.87 -4.66 -12.12
N ARG A 4 23.83 -5.52 -12.06
CA ARG A 4 22.45 -5.06 -11.86
C ARG A 4 22.22 -4.76 -10.39
N GLU A 5 21.46 -3.72 -10.11
CA GLU A 5 20.99 -3.43 -8.76
C GLU A 5 19.93 -4.46 -8.34
N ARG A 6 20.13 -5.12 -7.20
CA ARG A 6 19.18 -6.08 -6.64
C ARG A 6 18.35 -5.46 -5.55
N ILE A 7 17.03 -5.45 -5.75
CA ILE A 7 16.07 -4.84 -4.83
C ILE A 7 15.21 -5.93 -4.21
N LEU A 8 15.20 -6.00 -2.87
CA LEU A 8 14.27 -6.83 -2.12
C LEU A 8 12.97 -6.04 -1.88
N VAL A 9 11.83 -6.58 -2.33
CA VAL A 9 10.50 -6.04 -2.05
C VAL A 9 9.75 -7.02 -1.16
N THR A 10 9.57 -6.69 0.12
CA THR A 10 8.69 -7.48 0.98
C THR A 10 7.25 -7.06 0.76
N GLY A 11 6.31 -8.01 0.77
CA GLY A 11 4.91 -7.73 0.44
C GLY A 11 4.69 -7.47 -1.06
N GLY A 12 5.61 -7.96 -1.92
CA GLY A 12 5.56 -7.72 -3.35
C GLY A 12 4.43 -8.43 -4.09
N ALA A 13 3.80 -9.44 -3.50
CA ALA A 13 2.61 -10.09 -4.06
C ALA A 13 1.29 -9.38 -3.68
N GLY A 14 1.36 -8.37 -2.82
CA GLY A 14 0.23 -7.50 -2.47
C GLY A 14 -0.08 -6.45 -3.54
N PHE A 15 -1.08 -5.61 -3.28
CA PHE A 15 -1.56 -4.58 -4.20
C PHE A 15 -0.46 -3.58 -4.60
N ILE A 16 0.03 -2.76 -3.65
CA ILE A 16 1.03 -1.73 -3.93
C ILE A 16 2.37 -2.37 -4.33
N GLY A 17 2.77 -3.44 -3.63
CA GLY A 17 4.03 -4.13 -3.88
C GLY A 17 4.13 -4.68 -5.29
N SER A 18 3.06 -5.26 -5.84
CA SER A 18 3.09 -5.81 -7.21
C SER A 18 3.21 -4.73 -8.28
N HIS A 19 2.63 -3.55 -8.09
CA HIS A 19 2.84 -2.42 -8.99
C HIS A 19 4.25 -1.81 -8.88
N LEU A 20 4.86 -1.88 -7.69
CA LEU A 20 6.26 -1.51 -7.53
C LEU A 20 7.18 -2.51 -8.24
N VAL A 21 6.91 -3.81 -8.15
CA VAL A 21 7.64 -4.87 -8.87
C VAL A 21 7.56 -4.64 -10.38
N ASP A 22 6.36 -4.35 -10.92
CA ASP A 22 6.19 -4.00 -12.33
C ASP A 22 7.11 -2.82 -12.72
N LEU A 23 7.06 -1.74 -11.96
CA LEU A 23 7.84 -0.53 -12.22
C LEU A 23 9.36 -0.77 -12.17
N LEU A 24 9.81 -1.57 -11.22
CA LEU A 24 11.24 -1.89 -11.07
C LEU A 24 11.75 -2.78 -12.22
N LEU A 25 10.96 -3.75 -12.67
CA LEU A 25 11.31 -4.64 -13.78
C LEU A 25 11.18 -3.98 -15.17
N GLU A 26 10.50 -2.84 -15.28
CA GLU A 26 10.57 -1.99 -16.50
C GLU A 26 11.98 -1.43 -16.72
N ARG A 27 12.82 -1.38 -15.70
CA ARG A 27 14.22 -0.96 -15.79
C ARG A 27 15.09 -2.13 -16.22
N SER A 28 16.00 -1.92 -17.16
CA SER A 28 16.83 -2.98 -17.70
C SER A 28 17.98 -3.44 -16.78
N ASN A 29 18.30 -2.62 -15.76
CA ASN A 29 19.44 -2.81 -14.86
C ASN A 29 19.04 -3.22 -13.44
N THR A 30 17.81 -3.73 -13.23
CA THR A 30 17.30 -4.09 -11.90
C THR A 30 16.94 -5.57 -11.85
N ASP A 31 17.40 -6.27 -10.82
CA ASP A 31 16.92 -7.57 -10.38
C ASP A 31 16.00 -7.38 -9.18
N VAL A 32 14.83 -8.05 -9.16
CA VAL A 32 13.84 -7.91 -8.09
C VAL A 32 13.64 -9.25 -7.39
N VAL A 33 13.81 -9.25 -6.07
CA VAL A 33 13.45 -10.37 -5.20
C VAL A 33 12.22 -9.99 -4.40
N VAL A 34 11.19 -10.81 -4.44
CA VAL A 34 9.96 -10.63 -3.65
C VAL A 34 9.96 -11.62 -2.50
N LEU A 35 9.79 -11.13 -1.26
CA LEU A 35 9.46 -11.94 -0.09
C LEU A 35 8.00 -11.68 0.27
N ASP A 36 7.15 -12.71 0.21
CA ASP A 36 5.74 -12.59 0.58
C ASP A 36 5.25 -13.89 1.23
N ARG A 37 4.38 -13.77 2.22
CA ARG A 37 3.78 -14.91 2.93
C ARG A 37 2.50 -15.40 2.26
N LEU A 38 1.97 -14.64 1.30
CA LEU A 38 0.72 -14.93 0.61
C LEU A 38 -0.46 -15.07 1.58
N THR A 39 -0.67 -14.03 2.41
CA THR A 39 -1.87 -13.94 3.23
C THR A 39 -3.08 -13.59 2.36
N TYR A 40 -4.21 -13.28 2.97
CA TYR A 40 -5.46 -13.02 2.25
C TYR A 40 -5.38 -11.96 1.15
N ALA A 41 -4.46 -10.99 1.26
CA ALA A 41 -4.32 -9.87 0.31
C ALA A 41 -3.17 -10.04 -0.70
N GLY A 42 -2.30 -11.03 -0.50
CA GLY A 42 -1.19 -11.35 -1.39
C GLY A 42 -1.50 -12.57 -2.27
N THR A 43 -1.23 -12.47 -3.57
CA THR A 43 -1.36 -13.61 -4.48
C THR A 43 -0.26 -13.60 -5.54
N ARG A 44 0.24 -14.79 -5.90
CA ARG A 44 1.19 -14.92 -7.02
C ARG A 44 0.61 -14.48 -8.36
N ALA A 45 -0.71 -14.55 -8.52
CA ALA A 45 -1.38 -14.07 -9.72
C ALA A 45 -1.08 -12.59 -10.02
N ASN A 46 -0.80 -11.77 -8.99
CA ASN A 46 -0.39 -10.38 -9.15
C ASN A 46 0.99 -10.22 -9.81
N LEU A 47 1.80 -11.26 -9.81
CA LEU A 47 3.18 -11.29 -10.31
C LEU A 47 3.33 -12.16 -11.57
N GLY A 48 2.23 -12.73 -12.08
CA GLY A 48 2.24 -13.69 -13.19
C GLY A 48 2.91 -13.17 -14.47
N ALA A 49 2.87 -11.85 -14.71
CA ALA A 49 3.53 -11.23 -15.86
C ALA A 49 5.07 -11.35 -15.81
N HIS A 50 5.64 -11.65 -14.66
CA HIS A 50 7.10 -11.76 -14.45
C HIS A 50 7.59 -13.19 -14.29
N GLU A 51 6.69 -14.17 -14.36
CA GLU A 51 7.09 -15.58 -14.33
C GLU A 51 7.97 -15.92 -15.54
N GLY A 52 9.17 -16.43 -15.25
CA GLY A 52 10.19 -16.71 -16.29
C GLY A 52 11.12 -15.55 -16.65
N ASP A 53 10.93 -14.34 -16.12
CA ASP A 53 11.94 -13.28 -16.23
C ASP A 53 13.16 -13.64 -15.35
N PRO A 54 14.38 -13.79 -15.89
CA PRO A 54 15.57 -14.14 -15.12
C PRO A 54 15.97 -13.08 -14.09
N ARG A 55 15.38 -11.90 -14.12
CA ARG A 55 15.58 -10.80 -13.18
C ARG A 55 14.61 -10.85 -12.00
N PHE A 56 13.62 -11.71 -12.04
CA PHE A 56 12.57 -11.82 -11.03
C PHE A 56 12.73 -13.11 -10.23
N THR A 57 12.69 -12.99 -8.89
CA THR A 57 12.68 -14.13 -7.97
C THR A 57 11.58 -13.95 -6.93
N PHE A 58 10.75 -14.97 -6.76
CA PHE A 58 9.76 -15.02 -5.68
C PHE A 58 10.21 -15.98 -4.58
N VAL A 59 10.14 -15.52 -3.33
CA VAL A 59 10.43 -16.31 -2.12
C VAL A 59 9.18 -16.31 -1.23
N LEU A 60 8.65 -17.49 -0.95
CA LEU A 60 7.58 -17.67 0.02
C LEU A 60 8.18 -17.63 1.43
N GLY A 61 7.78 -16.65 2.26
CA GLY A 61 8.28 -16.54 3.62
C GLY A 61 7.65 -15.39 4.39
N ASP A 62 7.81 -15.42 5.70
CA ASP A 62 7.27 -14.42 6.63
C ASP A 62 8.36 -13.40 6.98
N VAL A 63 8.01 -12.11 6.95
CA VAL A 63 8.90 -11.01 7.39
C VAL A 63 9.20 -11.03 8.88
N ALA A 64 8.41 -11.76 9.67
CA ALA A 64 8.67 -11.98 11.11
C ALA A 64 9.67 -13.13 11.37
N ASP A 65 10.11 -13.85 10.32
CA ASP A 65 11.11 -14.91 10.40
C ASP A 65 12.50 -14.37 10.01
N ALA A 66 13.37 -14.24 11.00
CA ALA A 66 14.73 -13.71 10.79
C ALA A 66 15.57 -14.60 9.87
N ASP A 67 15.39 -15.93 9.93
CA ASP A 67 16.14 -16.88 9.09
C ASP A 67 15.72 -16.77 7.62
N ALA A 68 14.45 -16.39 7.35
CA ALA A 68 13.98 -16.11 6.01
C ALA A 68 14.43 -14.73 5.50
N VAL A 69 14.49 -13.72 6.36
CA VAL A 69 14.78 -12.32 5.99
C VAL A 69 16.26 -12.07 5.79
N ALA A 70 17.12 -12.51 6.72
CA ALA A 70 18.54 -12.13 6.73
C ALA A 70 19.29 -12.48 5.43
N PRO A 71 19.18 -13.68 4.84
CA PRO A 71 19.86 -14.02 3.58
C PRO A 71 19.41 -13.19 2.39
N LEU A 72 18.14 -12.74 2.39
CA LEU A 72 17.58 -11.93 1.30
C LEU A 72 18.07 -10.48 1.40
N VAL A 73 18.18 -9.93 2.61
CA VAL A 73 18.75 -8.60 2.86
C VAL A 73 20.24 -8.58 2.54
N GLU A 74 20.99 -9.65 2.90
CA GLU A 74 22.43 -9.80 2.58
C GLU A 74 22.69 -9.77 1.07
N ALA A 75 21.78 -10.37 0.29
CA ALA A 75 21.90 -10.43 -1.16
C ALA A 75 21.37 -9.18 -1.89
N ALA A 76 20.77 -8.22 -1.18
CA ALA A 76 20.11 -7.05 -1.75
C ALA A 76 20.95 -5.77 -1.61
N ASP A 77 20.95 -4.93 -2.64
CA ASP A 77 21.53 -3.59 -2.57
C ASP A 77 20.59 -2.59 -1.87
N ARG A 78 19.30 -2.85 -1.92
CA ARG A 78 18.25 -2.04 -1.27
C ARG A 78 17.05 -2.90 -0.87
N VAL A 79 16.33 -2.46 0.15
CA VAL A 79 15.08 -3.07 0.62
C VAL A 79 13.93 -2.06 0.52
N VAL A 80 12.79 -2.51 -0.02
CA VAL A 80 11.50 -1.83 0.14
C VAL A 80 10.60 -2.72 1.00
N HIS A 81 10.29 -2.26 2.20
CA HIS A 81 9.45 -3.00 3.14
C HIS A 81 8.00 -2.53 3.05
N ALA A 82 7.20 -3.25 2.23
CA ALA A 82 5.78 -3.00 2.03
C ALA A 82 4.89 -4.12 2.60
N ALA A 83 5.48 -5.19 3.15
CA ALA A 83 4.71 -6.26 3.79
C ALA A 83 3.95 -5.74 5.01
N ALA A 84 2.65 -5.92 5.03
CA ALA A 84 1.77 -5.53 6.13
C ALA A 84 0.41 -6.21 6.04
N GLU A 85 -0.19 -6.50 7.19
CA GLU A 85 -1.63 -6.66 7.29
C GLU A 85 -2.29 -5.27 7.23
N SER A 86 -3.32 -5.06 6.37
CA SER A 86 -3.75 -3.72 5.97
C SER A 86 -5.26 -3.43 6.00
N PHE A 87 -6.10 -4.37 6.45
CA PHE A 87 -7.54 -4.18 6.48
C PHE A 87 -8.05 -3.81 7.87
N VAL A 88 -8.58 -2.59 8.00
CA VAL A 88 -8.98 -2.01 9.29
C VAL A 88 -9.99 -2.89 10.03
N ASP A 89 -11.06 -3.35 9.34
CA ASP A 89 -12.13 -4.12 10.00
C ASP A 89 -11.59 -5.44 10.58
N ARG A 90 -10.71 -6.15 9.86
CA ARG A 90 -10.00 -7.33 10.38
C ARG A 90 -9.13 -7.00 11.60
N SER A 91 -8.53 -5.81 11.64
CA SER A 91 -7.72 -5.38 12.79
C SER A 91 -8.55 -5.14 14.06
N ILE A 92 -9.83 -4.76 13.88
CA ILE A 92 -10.78 -4.58 14.98
C ILE A 92 -11.24 -5.95 15.52
N GLU A 93 -11.39 -6.94 14.63
CA GLU A 93 -11.75 -8.32 15.01
C GLU A 93 -10.59 -9.06 15.69
N ASP A 94 -9.38 -9.01 15.11
CA ASP A 94 -8.15 -9.58 15.67
C ASP A 94 -6.93 -8.73 15.32
N SER A 95 -6.43 -8.00 16.29
CA SER A 95 -5.25 -7.15 16.15
C SER A 95 -3.92 -7.90 16.19
N ARG A 96 -3.90 -9.17 16.64
CA ARG A 96 -2.66 -9.93 16.85
C ARG A 96 -1.85 -10.11 15.58
N ALA A 97 -2.50 -10.47 14.48
CA ALA A 97 -1.84 -10.64 13.18
C ALA A 97 -1.15 -9.33 12.72
N PHE A 98 -1.78 -8.18 13.00
CA PHE A 98 -1.25 -6.86 12.69
C PHE A 98 -0.01 -6.52 13.51
N VAL A 99 0.01 -6.84 14.80
CA VAL A 99 1.19 -6.64 15.64
C VAL A 99 2.35 -7.53 15.18
N LEU A 100 2.09 -8.80 14.89
CA LEU A 100 3.12 -9.74 14.44
C LEU A 100 3.69 -9.35 13.07
N SER A 101 2.84 -9.06 12.10
CA SER A 101 3.28 -8.71 10.76
C SER A 101 3.88 -7.30 10.69
N ASN A 102 3.14 -6.29 11.20
CA ASN A 102 3.51 -4.90 10.97
C ASN A 102 4.59 -4.41 11.94
N VAL A 103 4.57 -4.85 13.22
CA VAL A 103 5.53 -4.38 14.23
C VAL A 103 6.74 -5.32 14.32
N LEU A 104 6.50 -6.60 14.61
CA LEU A 104 7.59 -7.57 14.73
C LEU A 104 8.29 -7.79 13.37
N GLY A 105 7.53 -7.94 12.28
CA GLY A 105 8.11 -8.09 10.95
C GLY A 105 8.99 -6.89 10.56
N THR A 106 8.54 -5.66 10.87
CA THR A 106 9.37 -4.46 10.64
C THR A 106 10.64 -4.48 11.51
N GLN A 107 10.55 -4.91 12.76
CA GLN A 107 11.72 -5.02 13.64
C GLN A 107 12.74 -6.02 13.09
N VAL A 108 12.31 -7.18 12.62
CA VAL A 108 13.18 -8.21 12.02
C VAL A 108 13.89 -7.67 10.77
N VAL A 109 13.17 -6.98 9.87
CA VAL A 109 13.77 -6.36 8.68
C VAL A 109 14.78 -5.28 9.07
N LEU A 110 14.44 -4.44 10.07
CA LEU A 110 15.35 -3.40 10.57
C LEU A 110 16.64 -3.97 11.17
N GLU A 111 16.57 -5.07 11.94
CA GLU A 111 17.78 -5.72 12.46
C GLU A 111 18.69 -6.23 11.33
N ALA A 112 18.13 -6.90 10.33
CA ALA A 112 18.89 -7.36 9.18
C ALA A 112 19.53 -6.18 8.43
N CYS A 113 18.77 -5.11 8.16
CA CYS A 113 19.31 -3.91 7.50
C CYS A 113 20.38 -3.20 8.34
N ARG A 114 20.24 -3.20 9.68
CA ARG A 114 21.23 -2.62 10.58
C ARG A 114 22.56 -3.39 10.55
N GLU A 115 22.49 -4.71 10.61
CA GLU A 115 23.69 -5.57 10.62
C GLU A 115 24.45 -5.55 9.31
N LEU A 116 23.73 -5.41 8.19
CA LEU A 116 24.25 -5.48 6.83
C LEU A 116 24.42 -4.10 6.18
N GLU A 117 24.08 -3.02 6.89
CA GLU A 117 24.12 -1.62 6.41
C GLU A 117 23.31 -1.39 5.12
N THR A 118 22.28 -2.23 4.86
CA THR A 118 21.46 -2.17 3.65
C THR A 118 20.41 -1.06 3.74
N PRO A 119 20.33 -0.16 2.74
CA PRO A 119 19.32 0.90 2.73
C PRO A 119 17.90 0.36 2.65
N LEU A 120 16.98 1.00 3.40
CA LEU A 120 15.58 0.60 3.54
C LEU A 120 14.62 1.75 3.21
N VAL A 121 13.58 1.48 2.42
CA VAL A 121 12.38 2.32 2.37
C VAL A 121 11.24 1.57 3.06
N PHE A 122 10.71 2.15 4.13
CA PHE A 122 9.56 1.62 4.85
C PHE A 122 8.26 2.26 4.34
N VAL A 123 7.29 1.43 3.94
CA VAL A 123 5.98 1.87 3.47
C VAL A 123 5.00 1.92 4.64
N SER A 124 4.69 3.13 5.11
CA SER A 124 3.71 3.46 6.16
C SER A 124 2.40 3.95 5.52
N THR A 125 1.54 4.59 6.29
CA THR A 125 0.20 5.06 5.90
C THR A 125 -0.09 6.42 6.53
N ASP A 126 -0.97 7.22 5.91
CA ASP A 126 -1.53 8.46 6.47
C ASP A 126 -2.39 8.21 7.72
N GLU A 127 -2.97 7.01 7.86
CA GLU A 127 -3.78 6.65 9.03
C GLU A 127 -3.02 6.74 10.36
N VAL A 128 -1.67 6.78 10.34
CA VAL A 128 -0.88 6.99 11.56
C VAL A 128 -1.12 8.36 12.19
N TYR A 129 -1.48 9.37 11.40
CA TYR A 129 -1.80 10.70 11.91
C TYR A 129 -3.16 10.78 12.61
N GLY A 130 -4.10 9.89 12.26
CA GLY A 130 -5.49 9.93 12.72
C GLY A 130 -6.38 10.79 11.82
N SER A 131 -7.53 11.23 12.36
CA SER A 131 -8.52 11.99 11.59
C SER A 131 -8.13 13.44 11.43
N ASN A 132 -8.29 13.98 10.23
CA ASN A 132 -8.09 15.39 9.92
C ASN A 132 -9.43 16.13 9.97
N GLU A 133 -9.46 17.25 10.69
CA GLU A 133 -10.61 18.18 10.74
C GLU A 133 -10.25 19.58 10.18
N GLY A 134 -9.08 19.72 9.55
CA GLY A 134 -8.57 21.02 9.11
C GLY A 134 -7.51 20.93 8.01
N GLU A 135 -6.33 21.48 8.28
CA GLU A 135 -5.23 21.52 7.33
C GLU A 135 -4.63 20.11 7.07
N PRO A 136 -4.11 19.84 5.85
CA PRO A 136 -3.42 18.59 5.53
C PRO A 136 -2.27 18.30 6.50
N PHE A 137 -2.09 17.03 6.85
CA PHE A 137 -1.00 16.58 7.72
C PHE A 137 0.37 16.74 7.04
N ARG A 138 1.33 17.18 7.84
CA ARG A 138 2.75 17.27 7.48
C ARG A 138 3.55 16.17 8.17
N GLU A 139 4.71 15.85 7.64
CA GLU A 139 5.55 14.78 8.19
C GLU A 139 5.93 14.93 9.67
N PRO A 140 6.15 16.17 10.22
CA PRO A 140 6.44 16.35 11.65
C PRO A 140 5.21 16.31 12.55
N ASP A 141 3.99 16.20 12.00
CA ASP A 141 2.78 16.19 12.81
C ASP A 141 2.71 14.92 13.68
N PRO A 142 2.12 15.03 14.89
CA PRO A 142 2.08 13.91 15.82
C PRO A 142 1.17 12.78 15.32
N MET A 143 1.60 11.55 15.54
CA MET A 143 0.79 10.36 15.25
C MET A 143 -0.30 10.20 16.32
N ARG A 144 -1.55 9.98 15.88
CA ARG A 144 -2.74 9.77 16.74
C ARG A 144 -3.65 8.69 16.13
N PRO A 145 -3.15 7.47 15.92
CA PRO A 145 -3.91 6.39 15.25
C PRO A 145 -5.18 6.06 16.02
N ARG A 146 -6.28 5.76 15.29
CA ARG A 146 -7.61 5.56 15.87
C ARG A 146 -8.13 4.13 15.77
N ASN A 147 -7.40 3.24 15.11
CA ASN A 147 -7.74 1.82 14.98
C ASN A 147 -6.49 0.95 15.14
N PRO A 148 -6.63 -0.38 15.40
CA PRO A 148 -5.49 -1.26 15.65
C PRO A 148 -4.53 -1.38 14.46
N TYR A 149 -5.01 -1.35 13.21
CA TYR A 149 -4.15 -1.30 12.03
C TYR A 149 -3.26 -0.05 12.04
N ALA A 150 -3.86 1.13 12.13
CA ALA A 150 -3.14 2.39 12.17
C ALA A 150 -2.15 2.44 13.34
N ALA A 151 -2.54 1.91 14.51
CA ALA A 151 -1.66 1.82 15.68
C ALA A 151 -0.47 0.89 15.44
N SER A 152 -0.66 -0.26 14.78
CA SER A 152 0.44 -1.16 14.42
C SER A 152 1.40 -0.53 13.42
N LYS A 153 0.90 0.20 12.42
CA LYS A 153 1.72 0.95 11.46
C LYS A 153 2.47 2.11 12.11
N ALA A 154 1.83 2.86 13.03
CA ALA A 154 2.49 3.90 13.81
C ALA A 154 3.60 3.33 14.71
N GLY A 155 3.37 2.18 15.33
CA GLY A 155 4.40 1.48 16.11
C GLY A 155 5.60 1.08 15.27
N ALA A 156 5.37 0.56 14.06
CA ALA A 156 6.42 0.22 13.11
C ALA A 156 7.19 1.48 12.62
N ASP A 157 6.49 2.55 12.30
CA ASP A 157 7.06 3.84 11.87
C ASP A 157 7.97 4.44 12.96
N LEU A 158 7.52 4.38 14.23
CA LEU A 158 8.33 4.79 15.39
C LEU A 158 9.55 3.89 15.61
N LEU A 159 9.45 2.58 15.33
CA LEU A 159 10.63 1.69 15.34
C LEU A 159 11.63 2.11 14.28
N VAL A 160 11.22 2.34 13.03
CA VAL A 160 12.10 2.84 11.98
C VAL A 160 12.82 4.11 12.43
N HIS A 161 12.07 5.10 12.94
CA HIS A 161 12.65 6.33 13.46
C HIS A 161 13.69 6.06 14.58
N SER A 162 13.37 5.19 15.52
CA SER A 162 14.27 4.88 16.64
C SER A 162 15.56 4.19 16.16
N TYR A 163 15.48 3.31 15.15
CA TYR A 163 16.65 2.64 14.57
C TYR A 163 17.55 3.61 13.81
N VAL A 164 16.96 4.57 13.10
CA VAL A 164 17.73 5.66 12.46
C VAL A 164 18.48 6.47 13.52
N VAL A 165 17.78 6.92 14.57
CA VAL A 165 18.38 7.79 15.60
C VAL A 165 19.39 7.05 16.49
N THR A 166 19.10 5.82 16.88
CA THR A 166 19.92 5.08 17.84
C THR A 166 21.10 4.36 17.18
N TYR A 167 20.86 3.76 16.01
CA TYR A 167 21.84 2.88 15.37
C TYR A 167 22.35 3.43 14.03
N GLY A 168 21.81 4.54 13.52
CA GLY A 168 22.19 5.10 12.23
C GLY A 168 21.73 4.27 11.03
N VAL A 169 20.67 3.45 11.20
CA VAL A 169 20.14 2.64 10.08
C VAL A 169 19.76 3.54 8.91
N ARG A 170 20.15 3.15 7.72
CA ARG A 170 19.92 3.88 6.47
C ARG A 170 18.50 3.71 5.98
N ALA A 171 17.49 4.20 6.72
CA ALA A 171 16.10 4.04 6.39
C ALA A 171 15.42 5.37 6.07
N SER A 172 14.47 5.34 5.12
CA SER A 172 13.51 6.41 4.86
C SER A 172 12.10 5.86 5.01
N THR A 173 11.14 6.70 5.37
CA THR A 173 9.73 6.31 5.53
C THR A 173 8.85 7.05 4.52
N VAL A 174 7.92 6.34 3.89
CA VAL A 174 6.84 6.96 3.13
C VAL A 174 5.51 6.74 3.84
N ARG A 175 4.70 7.79 3.99
CA ARG A 175 3.34 7.74 4.56
C ARG A 175 2.36 8.08 3.46
N GLY A 176 1.63 7.08 2.98
CA GLY A 176 0.81 7.24 1.79
C GLY A 176 -0.67 7.31 2.08
N THR A 177 -1.36 8.10 1.25
CA THR A 177 -2.82 8.20 1.21
C THR A 177 -3.47 6.95 0.59
N ASN A 178 -4.80 6.95 0.41
CA ASN A 178 -5.52 5.81 -0.13
C ASN A 178 -5.14 5.54 -1.60
N ALA A 179 -4.39 4.49 -1.84
CA ALA A 179 -4.11 4.01 -3.19
C ALA A 179 -5.32 3.28 -3.78
N TYR A 180 -5.53 3.42 -5.11
CA TYR A 180 -6.52 2.66 -5.85
C TYR A 180 -5.98 2.22 -7.21
N GLY A 181 -6.51 1.12 -7.75
CA GLY A 181 -6.05 0.60 -9.04
C GLY A 181 -6.38 -0.88 -9.26
N PRO A 182 -5.92 -1.45 -10.39
CA PRO A 182 -5.96 -2.88 -10.65
C PRO A 182 -5.32 -3.70 -9.53
N ARG A 183 -5.77 -4.93 -9.31
CA ARG A 183 -5.22 -5.88 -8.31
C ARG A 183 -5.41 -5.45 -6.84
N GLN A 184 -6.19 -4.39 -6.55
CA GLN A 184 -6.56 -4.06 -5.18
C GLN A 184 -7.56 -5.09 -4.65
N HIS A 185 -7.37 -5.55 -3.39
CA HIS A 185 -8.23 -6.57 -2.80
C HIS A 185 -9.72 -6.15 -2.83
N PRO A 186 -10.66 -7.07 -3.20
CA PRO A 186 -12.08 -6.75 -3.42
C PRO A 186 -12.84 -6.21 -2.20
N GLU A 187 -12.30 -6.32 -0.99
CA GLU A 187 -12.88 -5.74 0.23
C GLU A 187 -12.64 -4.22 0.39
N LYS A 188 -11.78 -3.61 -0.42
CA LYS A 188 -11.53 -2.16 -0.39
C LYS A 188 -12.62 -1.39 -1.14
N ALA A 189 -12.82 -0.11 -0.80
CA ALA A 189 -13.98 0.67 -1.24
C ALA A 189 -14.21 0.68 -2.77
N ILE A 190 -13.21 1.06 -3.57
CA ILE A 190 -13.37 1.14 -5.04
C ILE A 190 -13.65 -0.25 -5.63
N PRO A 191 -12.89 -1.31 -5.33
CA PRO A 191 -13.23 -2.66 -5.78
C PRO A 191 -14.60 -3.15 -5.32
N THR A 192 -14.96 -2.92 -4.05
CA THR A 192 -16.30 -3.29 -3.53
C THR A 192 -17.41 -2.64 -4.34
N PHE A 193 -17.32 -1.32 -4.58
CA PHE A 193 -18.31 -0.60 -5.36
C PHE A 193 -18.32 -1.04 -6.83
N ALA A 194 -17.14 -1.24 -7.43
CA ALA A 194 -17.02 -1.73 -8.81
C ALA A 194 -17.69 -3.10 -8.98
N MET A 195 -17.38 -4.05 -8.10
CA MET A 195 -17.96 -5.39 -8.15
C MET A 195 -19.44 -5.41 -7.86
N ALA A 196 -19.91 -4.59 -6.91
CA ALA A 196 -21.34 -4.44 -6.65
C ALA A 196 -22.08 -3.90 -7.88
N ALA A 197 -21.59 -2.81 -8.49
CA ALA A 197 -22.16 -2.19 -9.67
C ALA A 197 -22.17 -3.14 -10.89
N LEU A 198 -21.06 -3.83 -11.17
CA LEU A 198 -20.94 -4.79 -12.27
C LEU A 198 -21.94 -5.95 -12.17
N HIS A 199 -22.36 -6.32 -10.95
CA HIS A 199 -23.32 -7.40 -10.71
C HIS A 199 -24.73 -6.91 -10.37
N GLY A 200 -25.02 -5.60 -10.50
CA GLY A 200 -26.32 -5.03 -10.15
C GLY A 200 -26.71 -5.20 -8.66
N ARG A 201 -25.71 -5.27 -7.78
CA ARG A 201 -25.88 -5.41 -6.32
C ARG A 201 -25.78 -4.04 -5.63
N PRO A 202 -26.36 -3.87 -4.43
CA PRO A 202 -26.22 -2.64 -3.65
C PRO A 202 -24.75 -2.27 -3.38
N LEU A 203 -24.41 -0.99 -3.57
CA LEU A 203 -23.10 -0.43 -3.22
C LEU A 203 -23.15 0.02 -1.75
N PRO A 204 -22.44 -0.65 -0.82
CA PRO A 204 -22.53 -0.35 0.61
C PRO A 204 -21.73 0.91 0.96
N VAL A 205 -22.41 1.99 1.34
CA VAL A 205 -21.79 3.23 1.80
C VAL A 205 -21.95 3.34 3.31
N TYR A 206 -20.84 3.46 4.04
CA TYR A 206 -20.85 3.59 5.50
C TYR A 206 -21.44 4.93 5.95
N GLY A 207 -22.27 4.90 7.01
CA GLY A 207 -22.89 6.07 7.61
C GLY A 207 -23.75 6.83 6.59
N ASP A 208 -23.51 8.12 6.47
CA ASP A 208 -24.15 9.00 5.46
C ASP A 208 -23.29 9.20 4.20
N GLY A 209 -22.10 8.58 4.17
CA GLY A 209 -21.16 8.69 3.06
C GLY A 209 -20.35 9.98 3.01
N SER A 210 -20.44 10.82 4.04
CA SER A 210 -19.72 12.10 4.11
C SER A 210 -18.22 11.98 4.38
N ASN A 211 -17.76 10.80 4.87
CA ASN A 211 -16.33 10.53 5.08
C ASN A 211 -15.55 10.76 3.79
N ARG A 212 -14.49 11.56 3.88
CA ARG A 212 -13.67 11.96 2.73
C ARG A 212 -12.37 11.18 2.74
N ARG A 213 -11.90 10.83 1.52
CA ARG A 213 -10.61 10.17 1.30
C ARG A 213 -9.88 10.85 0.16
N GLU A 214 -8.59 10.95 0.30
CA GLU A 214 -7.71 11.30 -0.80
C GLU A 214 -7.36 10.03 -1.59
N TRP A 215 -7.54 10.05 -2.92
CA TRP A 215 -7.38 8.90 -3.79
C TRP A 215 -6.23 9.12 -4.76
N LEU A 216 -5.21 8.27 -4.68
CA LEU A 216 -4.04 8.31 -5.56
C LEU A 216 -3.95 7.01 -6.37
N TYR A 217 -3.74 7.13 -7.68
CA TYR A 217 -3.57 5.95 -8.54
C TYR A 217 -2.32 5.15 -8.15
N VAL A 218 -2.46 3.84 -8.05
CA VAL A 218 -1.43 2.95 -7.47
C VAL A 218 -0.08 3.01 -8.19
N ARG A 219 -0.06 3.24 -9.52
CA ARG A 219 1.20 3.38 -10.25
C ARG A 219 1.94 4.66 -9.88
N ASP A 220 1.23 5.74 -9.60
CA ASP A 220 1.82 6.97 -9.07
C ASP A 220 2.34 6.77 -7.65
N PHE A 221 1.62 6.00 -6.83
CA PHE A 221 2.09 5.59 -5.50
C PHE A 221 3.39 4.77 -5.59
N ALA A 222 3.47 3.78 -6.48
CA ALA A 222 4.68 2.99 -6.71
C ALA A 222 5.86 3.87 -7.18
N ARG A 223 5.60 4.85 -8.06
CA ARG A 223 6.60 5.85 -8.49
C ARG A 223 7.10 6.69 -7.33
N ALA A 224 6.23 7.08 -6.39
CA ALA A 224 6.62 7.81 -5.20
C ALA A 224 7.60 7.01 -4.33
N ILE A 225 7.29 5.73 -4.08
CA ILE A 225 8.21 4.82 -3.35
C ILE A 225 9.56 4.74 -4.06
N ALA A 226 9.56 4.54 -5.39
CA ALA A 226 10.79 4.45 -6.19
C ALA A 226 11.58 5.77 -6.16
N THR A 227 10.92 6.93 -6.19
CA THR A 227 11.57 8.24 -6.06
C THR A 227 12.26 8.41 -4.71
N VAL A 228 11.58 8.03 -3.61
CA VAL A 228 12.20 8.08 -2.28
C VAL A 228 13.36 7.07 -2.15
N MET A 229 13.23 5.89 -2.74
CA MET A 229 14.31 4.90 -2.76
C MET A 229 15.57 5.44 -3.46
N GLU A 230 15.43 6.24 -4.50
CA GLU A 230 16.54 6.80 -5.29
C GLU A 230 17.11 8.10 -4.72
N HIS A 231 16.23 8.98 -4.24
CA HIS A 231 16.56 10.38 -3.95
C HIS A 231 16.23 10.79 -2.51
N GLY A 232 15.59 9.92 -1.72
CA GLY A 232 15.23 10.23 -0.34
C GLY A 232 16.46 10.38 0.56
N GLU A 233 16.38 11.33 1.49
CA GLU A 233 17.38 11.50 2.53
C GLU A 233 17.28 10.37 3.56
N LEU A 234 18.41 9.89 4.04
CA LEU A 234 18.45 8.91 5.12
C LEU A 234 17.83 9.49 6.40
N GLY A 235 16.90 8.73 6.99
CA GLY A 235 16.07 9.22 8.11
C GLY A 235 14.92 10.13 7.65
N GLY A 236 14.79 10.39 6.36
CA GLY A 236 13.72 11.21 5.82
C GLY A 236 12.35 10.54 5.92
N VAL A 237 11.33 11.36 6.19
CA VAL A 237 9.92 10.97 6.11
C VAL A 237 9.27 11.77 4.99
N TYR A 238 8.46 11.10 4.16
CA TYR A 238 7.83 11.68 2.99
C TYR A 238 6.36 11.29 2.91
N ASN A 239 5.47 12.27 2.91
CA ASN A 239 4.06 12.03 2.64
C ASN A 239 3.83 11.78 1.14
N ILE A 240 3.05 10.76 0.81
CA ILE A 240 2.59 10.48 -0.56
C ILE A 240 1.13 10.91 -0.65
N GLY A 241 0.90 12.15 -1.05
CA GLY A 241 -0.40 12.76 -1.30
C GLY A 241 -0.56 13.16 -2.76
N GLY A 242 -1.32 14.21 -3.02
CA GLY A 242 -1.51 14.79 -4.36
C GLY A 242 -2.60 14.12 -5.18
N GLY A 243 -3.39 13.23 -4.57
CA GLY A 243 -4.59 12.67 -5.15
C GLY A 243 -5.78 13.65 -5.15
N ILE A 244 -6.95 13.11 -5.47
CA ILE A 244 -8.20 13.86 -5.33
C ILE A 244 -8.89 13.50 -4.01
N GLU A 245 -9.27 14.51 -3.24
CA GLU A 245 -10.12 14.31 -2.06
C GLU A 245 -11.59 14.23 -2.46
N MET A 246 -12.29 13.18 -2.01
CA MET A 246 -13.67 12.93 -2.38
C MET A 246 -14.43 12.22 -1.25
N ALA A 247 -15.72 12.59 -1.09
CA ALA A 247 -16.64 11.86 -0.22
C ALA A 247 -16.94 10.45 -0.76
N ASN A 248 -17.11 9.47 0.13
CA ASN A 248 -17.40 8.09 -0.27
C ASN A 248 -18.72 7.98 -1.07
N LEU A 249 -19.71 8.81 -0.77
CA LEU A 249 -20.95 8.89 -1.53
C LEU A 249 -20.72 9.37 -2.97
N ASP A 250 -19.89 10.42 -3.16
CA ASP A 250 -19.56 10.95 -4.48
C ASP A 250 -18.76 9.94 -5.30
N LEU A 251 -17.86 9.19 -4.65
CA LEU A 251 -17.13 8.10 -5.27
C LEU A 251 -18.10 7.01 -5.79
N ALA A 252 -19.04 6.56 -4.95
CA ALA A 252 -20.04 5.55 -5.33
C ALA A 252 -20.86 6.00 -6.54
N LYS A 253 -21.34 7.26 -6.54
CA LYS A 253 -22.07 7.84 -7.67
C LYS A 253 -21.24 7.92 -8.95
N ARG A 254 -19.96 8.31 -8.85
CA ARG A 254 -19.06 8.33 -10.02
C ARG A 254 -18.84 6.95 -10.62
N ILE A 255 -18.75 5.92 -9.78
CA ILE A 255 -18.64 4.53 -10.24
C ILE A 255 -19.94 4.10 -10.95
N CYS A 256 -21.11 4.41 -10.38
CA CYS A 256 -22.38 4.16 -11.03
C CYS A 256 -22.46 4.83 -12.41
N ALA A 257 -22.15 6.12 -12.47
CA ALA A 257 -22.17 6.88 -13.73
C ALA A 257 -21.21 6.31 -14.78
N TYR A 258 -19.99 5.91 -14.38
CA TYR A 258 -19.01 5.32 -15.28
C TYR A 258 -19.46 3.97 -15.86
N LEU A 259 -20.05 3.13 -15.02
CA LEU A 259 -20.52 1.80 -15.42
C LEU A 259 -21.93 1.81 -16.06
N GLY A 260 -22.60 2.98 -16.10
CA GLY A 260 -23.93 3.12 -16.68
C GLY A 260 -25.02 2.43 -15.87
N VAL A 261 -24.86 2.34 -14.54
CA VAL A 261 -25.86 1.78 -13.62
C VAL A 261 -26.54 2.87 -12.81
N GLU A 262 -27.75 2.56 -12.30
CA GLU A 262 -28.56 3.53 -11.57
C GLU A 262 -27.97 3.85 -10.18
N GLU A 263 -27.99 5.12 -9.78
CA GLU A 263 -27.58 5.56 -8.43
C GLU A 263 -28.46 4.96 -7.31
N SER A 264 -29.64 4.45 -7.63
CA SER A 264 -30.49 3.72 -6.69
C SER A 264 -29.87 2.44 -6.11
N LEU A 265 -28.77 1.96 -6.71
CA LEU A 265 -27.97 0.88 -6.14
C LEU A 265 -27.15 1.33 -4.92
N VAL A 266 -26.93 2.63 -4.69
CA VAL A 266 -26.25 3.11 -3.48
C VAL A 266 -27.09 2.80 -2.25
N SER A 267 -26.52 2.08 -1.29
CA SER A 267 -27.19 1.64 -0.07
C SER A 267 -26.37 2.02 1.16
N PHE A 268 -26.98 2.73 2.10
CA PHE A 268 -26.32 3.12 3.34
C PHE A 268 -26.31 1.96 4.34
N VAL A 269 -25.14 1.71 4.95
CA VAL A 269 -24.93 0.71 5.98
C VAL A 269 -24.42 1.35 7.28
N PRO A 270 -24.58 0.70 8.46
CA PRO A 270 -24.05 1.22 9.71
C PRO A 270 -22.57 1.59 9.61
N ASP A 271 -22.20 2.72 10.22
CA ASP A 271 -20.79 3.15 10.23
C ASP A 271 -19.95 2.28 11.17
N ARG A 272 -18.63 2.21 10.91
CA ARG A 272 -17.71 1.43 11.72
C ARG A 272 -17.17 2.22 12.91
N PRO A 273 -16.84 1.58 14.05
CA PRO A 273 -16.19 2.24 15.17
C PRO A 273 -14.85 2.86 14.77
N GLY A 274 -14.56 4.08 15.25
CA GLY A 274 -13.28 4.74 15.00
C GLY A 274 -13.07 5.18 13.55
N HIS A 275 -14.14 5.31 12.77
CA HIS A 275 -14.04 5.76 11.38
C HIS A 275 -13.56 7.21 11.31
N ASP A 276 -12.45 7.44 10.61
CA ASP A 276 -11.89 8.77 10.40
C ASP A 276 -12.75 9.58 9.42
N LEU A 277 -12.91 10.87 9.68
CA LEU A 277 -13.73 11.76 8.84
C LEU A 277 -13.02 12.10 7.53
N ALA A 278 -11.75 12.47 7.60
CA ALA A 278 -10.95 12.84 6.45
C ALA A 278 -9.47 12.54 6.68
N TYR A 279 -8.74 12.38 5.58
CA TYR A 279 -7.29 12.43 5.49
C TYR A 279 -6.91 13.42 4.40
N GLY A 280 -5.84 14.14 4.60
CA GLY A 280 -5.23 14.99 3.59
C GLY A 280 -3.76 15.12 3.93
N LEU A 281 -2.90 15.01 2.95
CA LEU A 281 -1.45 15.06 3.14
C LEU A 281 -0.85 16.27 2.43
N GLU A 282 0.02 16.99 3.12
CA GLU A 282 0.98 17.90 2.52
C GLU A 282 2.17 17.06 2.06
N TRP A 283 2.62 17.22 0.81
CA TRP A 283 3.59 16.35 0.16
C TRP A 283 4.74 17.10 -0.54
N SER A 284 4.97 18.36 -0.19
CA SER A 284 6.01 19.22 -0.80
C SER A 284 7.42 18.65 -0.68
N ARG A 285 7.71 17.86 0.37
CA ARG A 285 9.01 17.19 0.50
C ARG A 285 9.22 16.15 -0.61
N LEU A 286 8.20 15.43 -0.98
CA LEU A 286 8.25 14.46 -2.09
C LEU A 286 8.29 15.19 -3.45
N GLU A 287 7.54 16.29 -3.59
CA GLU A 287 7.61 17.15 -4.78
C GLU A 287 9.01 17.70 -5.00
N ALA A 288 9.70 18.10 -3.94
CA ALA A 288 11.09 18.58 -4.01
C ALA A 288 12.08 17.51 -4.53
N LEU A 289 11.74 16.22 -4.42
CA LEU A 289 12.49 15.11 -5.03
C LEU A 289 12.14 14.92 -6.53
N GLY A 290 11.25 15.73 -7.09
CA GLY A 290 10.85 15.68 -8.50
C GLY A 290 9.66 14.74 -8.78
N TRP A 291 8.96 14.25 -7.75
CA TRP A 291 7.75 13.46 -7.95
C TRP A 291 6.50 14.34 -7.97
N ALA A 292 5.57 13.98 -8.84
CA ALA A 292 4.18 14.46 -8.83
C ALA A 292 3.25 13.38 -9.36
N PRO A 293 1.96 13.36 -8.95
CA PRO A 293 0.98 12.45 -9.54
C PRO A 293 0.83 12.75 -11.04
N ALA A 294 0.84 11.70 -11.86
CA ALA A 294 0.77 11.83 -13.32
C ALA A 294 -0.56 11.33 -13.88
N THR A 295 -1.32 10.53 -13.12
CA THR A 295 -2.55 9.90 -13.58
C THR A 295 -3.76 10.66 -13.04
N PRO A 296 -4.54 11.39 -13.88
CA PRO A 296 -5.80 11.99 -13.46
C PRO A 296 -6.74 10.94 -12.88
N PHE A 297 -7.49 11.29 -11.83
CA PHE A 297 -8.39 10.34 -11.14
C PHE A 297 -9.36 9.65 -12.09
N GLY A 298 -9.95 10.38 -13.05
CA GLY A 298 -10.89 9.82 -14.01
C GLY A 298 -10.25 8.72 -14.87
N ASP A 299 -9.03 8.92 -15.34
CA ASP A 299 -8.30 7.96 -16.16
C ASP A 299 -7.91 6.73 -15.34
N GLY A 300 -7.38 6.93 -14.13
CA GLY A 300 -7.06 5.83 -13.22
C GLY A 300 -8.31 5.02 -12.81
N LEU A 301 -9.44 5.70 -12.57
CA LEU A 301 -10.70 5.02 -12.28
C LEU A 301 -11.18 4.20 -13.48
N ALA A 302 -11.11 4.76 -14.70
CA ALA A 302 -11.46 4.06 -15.94
C ALA A 302 -10.66 2.76 -16.11
N ILE A 303 -9.34 2.85 -15.95
CA ILE A 303 -8.43 1.69 -16.01
C ILE A 303 -8.81 0.66 -14.94
N THR A 304 -9.08 1.12 -13.73
CA THR A 304 -9.43 0.25 -12.60
C THR A 304 -10.73 -0.51 -12.85
N LEU A 305 -11.79 0.19 -13.25
CA LEU A 305 -13.10 -0.42 -13.48
C LEU A 305 -13.08 -1.38 -14.68
N ALA A 306 -12.35 -1.03 -15.75
CA ALA A 306 -12.14 -1.94 -16.88
C ALA A 306 -11.41 -3.22 -16.44
N TRP A 307 -10.38 -3.08 -15.60
CA TRP A 307 -9.63 -4.23 -15.10
C TRP A 307 -10.53 -5.18 -14.29
N TYR A 308 -11.35 -4.68 -13.35
CA TYR A 308 -12.27 -5.55 -12.57
C TYR A 308 -13.33 -6.22 -13.45
N ARG A 309 -13.83 -5.53 -14.48
CA ARG A 309 -14.74 -6.13 -15.46
C ARG A 309 -14.09 -7.31 -16.20
N ASP A 310 -12.83 -7.17 -16.57
CA ASP A 310 -12.12 -8.11 -17.43
C ASP A 310 -11.41 -9.24 -16.64
N HIS A 311 -11.31 -9.14 -15.28
CA HIS A 311 -10.59 -10.09 -14.42
C HIS A 311 -11.48 -10.68 -13.32
N GLN A 312 -12.71 -11.11 -13.68
CA GLN A 312 -13.67 -11.69 -12.74
C GLN A 312 -13.15 -13.00 -12.09
N ASP A 313 -12.39 -13.79 -12.84
CA ASP A 313 -11.80 -15.04 -12.33
C ASP A 313 -10.81 -14.74 -11.20
N TRP A 314 -9.93 -13.75 -11.36
CA TRP A 314 -9.02 -13.30 -10.31
C TRP A 314 -9.78 -12.85 -9.05
N VAL A 315 -10.86 -12.10 -9.23
CA VAL A 315 -11.72 -11.68 -8.09
C VAL A 315 -12.31 -12.90 -7.40
N GLY A 316 -12.80 -13.89 -8.16
CA GLY A 316 -13.36 -15.14 -7.64
C GLY A 316 -12.33 -15.93 -6.82
N GLU A 317 -11.10 -16.07 -7.32
CA GLU A 317 -10.01 -16.77 -6.65
C GLU A 317 -9.64 -16.09 -5.32
N ILE A 318 -9.49 -14.76 -5.31
CA ILE A 318 -9.18 -13.99 -4.10
C ILE A 318 -10.28 -14.14 -3.05
N LEU A 319 -11.54 -13.99 -3.43
CA LEU A 319 -12.68 -14.10 -2.50
C LEU A 319 -12.89 -15.54 -1.98
N ALA A 320 -12.52 -16.55 -2.76
CA ALA A 320 -12.56 -17.93 -2.32
C ALA A 320 -11.44 -18.30 -1.33
N GLY A 321 -10.43 -17.42 -1.14
CA GLY A 321 -9.27 -17.71 -0.31
C GLY A 321 -8.44 -18.87 -0.86
N ALA A 322 -8.44 -19.07 -2.18
CA ALA A 322 -7.69 -20.12 -2.82
C ALA A 322 -6.20 -20.01 -2.44
N PRO A 323 -5.55 -21.10 -2.05
CA PRO A 323 -4.11 -21.09 -1.83
C PRO A 323 -3.43 -20.75 -3.17
N ALA A 324 -2.52 -19.82 -3.12
CA ALA A 324 -1.74 -19.37 -4.27
C ALA A 324 -0.82 -20.46 -4.81
#